data_5335449156c988e6f960bc087549dc9f
#
_entry.id   5335449156c988e6f960bc087549dc9f
#
_cell.length_a   1.000
_cell.length_b   1.000
_cell.length_c   1.000
_cell.angle_alpha   90.00
_cell.angle_beta   90.00
_cell.angle_gamma   90.00
#
_symmetry.space_group_name_H-M   'P 1'
#
loop_
_entity.id
_entity.type
_entity.pdbx_description
1 polymer ?
#
loop_
_entity_poly.entity_id
_entity_poly.type
_entity_poly.pdbx_seq_one_letter_code
_entity_poly.pdbx_strand_id
1 'polypeptide(L)'
;MIVRETDLFSWLLKRIQVRESPLSQNKQYSAELLAILLQTSRPNRLKLTELGGVDVLLQLLSPYRKRDPVKGGDEEEFVENIFDCVTCVVAEPEGKEKFVAAEGVELALIMLREGKMSKPRALRLLDHAVLSTQDNSVALRVVEAAGLKTLFGMFMKKVRLSYN
;
A
#
# COMPACT_ATOMS: atom_id res chain seq x y z
N MET A 1 -9.17 -12.02 19.23
CA MET A 1 -8.54 -12.85 20.28
C MET A 1 -7.62 -13.91 19.68
N ILE A 2 -8.07 -14.73 18.75
CA ILE A 2 -7.27 -15.81 18.09
C ILE A 2 -5.95 -15.31 17.48
N VAL A 3 -5.95 -14.16 16.83
CA VAL A 3 -4.77 -13.62 16.10
C VAL A 3 -3.62 -13.19 17.02
N ARG A 4 -3.89 -12.89 18.30
CA ARG A 4 -2.85 -12.53 19.29
C ARG A 4 -2.12 -13.74 19.88
N GLU A 5 -2.77 -14.90 19.84
CA GLU A 5 -2.28 -16.14 20.46
C GLU A 5 -1.66 -17.10 19.43
N THR A 6 -1.73 -16.77 18.14
CA THR A 6 -1.22 -17.59 17.05
C THR A 6 -0.17 -16.84 16.23
N ASP A 7 0.76 -17.59 15.63
CA ASP A 7 1.74 -17.06 14.67
C ASP A 7 1.13 -16.74 13.28
N LEU A 8 -0.20 -16.53 13.22
CA LEU A 8 -0.93 -16.36 11.95
C LEU A 8 -0.36 -15.20 11.11
N PHE A 9 -0.10 -14.03 11.71
CA PHE A 9 0.46 -12.92 10.95
C PHE A 9 1.86 -13.22 10.42
N SER A 10 2.72 -13.83 11.22
CA SER A 10 4.05 -14.24 10.79
C SER A 10 3.97 -15.26 9.65
N TRP A 11 3.01 -16.19 9.73
CA TRP A 11 2.78 -17.16 8.67
C TRP A 11 2.25 -16.49 7.39
N LEU A 12 1.25 -15.61 7.48
CA LEU A 12 0.71 -14.88 6.33
C LEU A 12 1.79 -14.02 5.66
N LEU A 13 2.59 -13.27 6.44
CA LEU A 13 3.71 -12.49 5.91
C LEU A 13 4.73 -13.35 5.17
N LYS A 14 5.08 -14.50 5.70
CA LYS A 14 5.98 -15.45 5.01
C LYS A 14 5.33 -15.98 3.72
N ARG A 15 4.05 -16.33 3.78
CA ARG A 15 3.33 -16.90 2.63
C ARG A 15 3.22 -15.95 1.45
N ILE A 16 2.90 -14.68 1.69
CA ILE A 16 2.78 -13.69 0.61
C ILE A 16 4.14 -13.33 -0.01
N GLN A 17 5.26 -13.57 0.66
CA GLN A 17 6.61 -13.33 0.14
C GLN A 17 7.15 -14.45 -0.75
N VAL A 18 6.56 -15.64 -0.71
CA VAL A 18 7.03 -16.77 -1.53
C VAL A 18 6.99 -16.38 -3.01
N ARG A 19 8.12 -16.54 -3.71
CA ARG A 19 8.20 -16.25 -5.14
C ARG A 19 7.58 -17.42 -5.92
N GLU A 20 6.56 -17.09 -6.69
CA GLU A 20 5.80 -18.02 -7.52
C GLU A 20 5.54 -17.42 -8.89
N SER A 21 5.62 -18.23 -9.92
CA SER A 21 5.26 -17.83 -11.29
C SER A 21 4.66 -19.06 -12.02
N PRO A 22 3.36 -19.06 -12.32
CA PRO A 22 2.37 -18.02 -12.02
C PRO A 22 2.08 -17.91 -10.53
N LEU A 23 1.47 -16.77 -10.12
CA LEU A 23 1.02 -16.56 -8.75
C LEU A 23 -0.08 -17.56 -8.40
N SER A 24 0.05 -18.25 -7.26
CA SER A 24 -0.93 -19.25 -6.83
C SER A 24 -2.13 -18.60 -6.12
N GLN A 25 -3.29 -19.24 -6.23
CA GLN A 25 -4.49 -18.84 -5.50
C GLN A 25 -4.25 -18.80 -3.98
N ASN A 26 -3.46 -19.74 -3.44
CA ASN A 26 -3.14 -19.73 -2.00
C ASN A 26 -2.38 -18.46 -1.57
N LYS A 27 -1.55 -17.90 -2.43
CA LYS A 27 -0.85 -16.65 -2.17
C LYS A 27 -1.83 -15.47 -2.25
N GLN A 28 -2.70 -15.45 -3.25
CA GLN A 28 -3.75 -14.44 -3.40
C GLN A 28 -4.68 -14.45 -2.19
N TYR A 29 -5.24 -15.59 -1.79
CA TYR A 29 -6.09 -15.72 -0.62
C TYR A 29 -5.39 -15.35 0.70
N SER A 30 -4.08 -15.57 0.80
CA SER A 30 -3.32 -15.15 1.98
C SER A 30 -3.24 -13.62 2.09
N ALA A 31 -3.13 -12.91 0.96
CA ALA A 31 -3.16 -11.45 0.93
C ALA A 31 -4.57 -10.91 1.23
N GLU A 32 -5.61 -11.54 0.69
CA GLU A 32 -7.01 -11.20 0.96
C GLU A 32 -7.36 -11.38 2.44
N LEU A 33 -7.00 -12.53 3.02
CA LEU A 33 -7.20 -12.77 4.46
C LEU A 33 -6.47 -11.74 5.31
N LEU A 34 -5.25 -11.37 4.94
CA LEU A 34 -4.49 -10.33 5.63
C LEU A 34 -5.23 -8.98 5.58
N ALA A 35 -5.72 -8.59 4.40
CA ALA A 35 -6.48 -7.36 4.23
C ALA A 35 -7.75 -7.33 5.09
N ILE A 36 -8.53 -8.41 5.10
CA ILE A 36 -9.74 -8.55 5.94
C ILE A 36 -9.40 -8.40 7.43
N LEU A 37 -8.35 -9.05 7.90
CA LEU A 37 -7.94 -9.00 9.31
C LEU A 37 -7.49 -7.59 9.74
N LEU A 38 -6.91 -6.80 8.81
CA LEU A 38 -6.45 -5.44 9.09
C LEU A 38 -7.59 -4.41 9.06
N GLN A 39 -8.58 -4.58 8.17
CA GLN A 39 -9.69 -3.62 8.02
C GLN A 39 -10.46 -3.41 9.31
N THR A 40 -10.74 -4.46 10.05
CA THR A 40 -11.65 -4.44 11.20
C THR A 40 -10.98 -4.27 12.55
N SER A 41 -9.63 -4.36 12.63
CA SER A 41 -8.95 -4.48 13.92
C SER A 41 -7.67 -3.64 14.00
N ARG A 42 -7.76 -2.55 14.80
CA ARG A 42 -6.58 -1.74 15.16
C ARG A 42 -5.44 -2.57 15.77
N PRO A 43 -5.68 -3.47 16.75
CA PRO A 43 -4.62 -4.33 17.28
C PRO A 43 -3.90 -5.16 16.22
N ASN A 44 -4.60 -5.60 15.19
CA ASN A 44 -4.01 -6.35 14.08
C ASN A 44 -3.08 -5.47 13.25
N ARG A 45 -3.49 -4.21 12.97
CA ARG A 45 -2.65 -3.24 12.24
C ARG A 45 -1.35 -2.96 12.99
N LEU A 46 -1.44 -2.74 14.31
CA LEU A 46 -0.26 -2.53 15.16
C LEU A 46 0.64 -3.77 15.18
N LYS A 47 0.07 -4.97 15.31
CA LYS A 47 0.82 -6.23 15.30
C LYS A 47 1.57 -6.44 13.98
N LEU A 48 0.93 -6.17 12.85
CA LEU A 48 1.59 -6.25 11.55
C LEU A 48 2.76 -5.27 11.43
N THR A 49 2.56 -4.04 11.94
CA THR A 49 3.60 -3.00 11.96
C THR A 49 4.80 -3.44 12.81
N GLU A 50 4.58 -4.00 14.00
CA GLU A 50 5.62 -4.55 14.88
C GLU A 50 6.44 -5.67 14.21
N LEU A 51 5.79 -6.50 13.40
CA LEU A 51 6.42 -7.60 12.67
C LEU A 51 7.19 -7.15 11.40
N GLY A 52 7.33 -5.85 11.16
CA GLY A 52 7.99 -5.33 9.95
C GLY A 52 7.14 -5.51 8.69
N GLY A 53 5.83 -5.70 8.84
CA GLY A 53 4.93 -5.97 7.71
C GLY A 53 4.88 -4.83 6.69
N VAL A 54 5.11 -3.57 7.11
CA VAL A 54 5.10 -2.42 6.18
C VAL A 54 6.19 -2.57 5.12
N ASP A 55 7.43 -2.91 5.52
CA ASP A 55 8.53 -3.13 4.58
C ASP A 55 8.22 -4.25 3.60
N VAL A 56 7.69 -5.36 4.11
CA VAL A 56 7.28 -6.52 3.28
C VAL A 56 6.24 -6.12 2.24
N LEU A 57 5.20 -5.40 2.66
CA LEU A 57 4.13 -4.96 1.76
C LEU A 57 4.67 -4.01 0.67
N LEU A 58 5.51 -3.05 1.03
CA LEU A 58 6.12 -2.11 0.07
C LEU A 58 7.06 -2.83 -0.90
N GLN A 59 7.85 -3.81 -0.43
CA GLN A 59 8.68 -4.64 -1.29
C GLN A 59 7.84 -5.43 -2.32
N LEU A 60 6.69 -5.98 -1.90
CA LEU A 60 5.76 -6.68 -2.79
C LEU A 60 5.11 -5.75 -3.82
N LEU A 61 4.87 -4.48 -3.49
CA LEU A 61 4.34 -3.48 -4.41
C LEU A 61 5.39 -2.92 -5.38
N SER A 62 6.65 -2.90 -4.99
CA SER A 62 7.71 -2.20 -5.74
C SER A 62 7.86 -2.63 -7.21
N PRO A 63 7.65 -3.89 -7.63
CA PRO A 63 7.69 -4.28 -9.04
C PRO A 63 6.61 -3.60 -9.88
N TYR A 64 5.45 -3.32 -9.27
CA TYR A 64 4.28 -2.76 -9.94
C TYR A 64 4.36 -1.24 -10.19
N ARG A 65 5.47 -0.60 -9.83
CA ARG A 65 5.75 0.78 -10.23
C ARG A 65 5.99 0.93 -11.75
N LYS A 66 6.42 -0.15 -12.42
CA LYS A 66 6.78 -0.15 -13.85
C LYS A 66 5.98 -1.14 -14.69
N ARG A 67 5.44 -2.17 -14.09
CA ARG A 67 4.62 -3.17 -14.78
C ARG A 67 3.24 -3.26 -14.16
N ASP A 68 2.26 -3.60 -14.97
CA ASP A 68 0.92 -3.91 -14.50
C ASP A 68 0.81 -5.43 -14.22
N PRO A 69 -0.01 -5.85 -13.24
CA PRO A 69 -0.41 -7.24 -13.10
C PRO A 69 -1.25 -7.68 -14.30
N VAL A 70 -1.39 -8.98 -14.47
CA VAL A 70 -2.28 -9.54 -15.49
C VAL A 70 -3.73 -9.18 -15.14
N LYS A 71 -4.40 -8.46 -16.02
CA LYS A 71 -5.75 -7.96 -15.80
C LYS A 71 -6.76 -9.11 -15.64
N GLY A 72 -7.59 -9.03 -14.62
CA GLY A 72 -8.64 -10.01 -14.32
C GLY A 72 -8.11 -11.34 -13.78
N GLY A 73 -6.85 -11.39 -13.34
CA GLY A 73 -6.24 -12.59 -12.78
C GLY A 73 -5.89 -12.47 -11.29
N ASP A 74 -5.49 -13.59 -10.70
CA ASP A 74 -5.10 -13.68 -9.28
C ASP A 74 -4.00 -12.66 -8.89
N GLU A 75 -3.14 -12.28 -9.85
CA GLU A 75 -2.08 -11.28 -9.61
C GLU A 75 -2.66 -9.88 -9.41
N GLU A 76 -3.70 -9.49 -10.16
CA GLU A 76 -4.34 -8.19 -9.98
C GLU A 76 -5.01 -8.11 -8.61
N GLU A 77 -5.77 -9.13 -8.23
CA GLU A 77 -6.41 -9.23 -6.91
C GLU A 77 -5.38 -9.23 -5.77
N PHE A 78 -4.28 -9.97 -5.94
CA PHE A 78 -3.18 -9.95 -4.98
C PHE A 78 -2.63 -8.54 -4.77
N VAL A 79 -2.34 -7.82 -5.85
CA VAL A 79 -1.81 -6.45 -5.78
C VAL A 79 -2.81 -5.50 -5.11
N GLU A 80 -4.11 -5.63 -5.40
CA GLU A 80 -5.16 -4.85 -4.76
C GLU A 80 -5.19 -5.09 -3.26
N ASN A 81 -5.18 -6.35 -2.83
CA ASN A 81 -5.16 -6.72 -1.42
C ASN A 81 -3.91 -6.20 -0.69
N ILE A 82 -2.73 -6.20 -1.35
CA ILE A 82 -1.51 -5.62 -0.76
C ILE A 82 -1.66 -4.09 -0.60
N PHE A 83 -2.22 -3.37 -1.57
CA PHE A 83 -2.52 -1.94 -1.42
C PHE A 83 -3.50 -1.66 -0.28
N ASP A 84 -4.54 -2.47 -0.14
CA ASP A 84 -5.50 -2.36 0.96
C ASP A 84 -4.84 -2.61 2.32
N CYS A 85 -3.94 -3.59 2.42
CA CYS A 85 -3.15 -3.83 3.63
C CYS A 85 -2.34 -2.59 4.02
N VAL A 86 -1.58 -1.98 3.08
CA VAL A 86 -0.79 -0.77 3.36
C VAL A 86 -1.72 0.38 3.76
N THR A 87 -2.84 0.57 3.05
CA THR A 87 -3.82 1.63 3.35
C THR A 87 -4.40 1.48 4.76
N CYS A 88 -4.69 0.25 5.20
CA CYS A 88 -5.13 -0.01 6.57
C CYS A 88 -4.06 0.32 7.62
N VAL A 89 -2.81 -0.02 7.35
CA VAL A 89 -1.71 0.18 8.31
C VAL A 89 -1.36 1.66 8.45
N VAL A 90 -1.36 2.44 7.36
CA VAL A 90 -1.09 3.89 7.41
C VAL A 90 -2.23 4.71 8.04
N ALA A 91 -3.34 4.09 8.42
CA ALA A 91 -4.34 4.73 9.27
C ALA A 91 -3.85 4.91 10.72
N GLU A 92 -2.83 4.15 11.15
CA GLU A 92 -2.25 4.23 12.48
C GLU A 92 -0.96 5.07 12.48
N PRO A 93 -0.70 5.87 13.53
CA PRO A 93 0.53 6.68 13.62
C PRO A 93 1.81 5.85 13.47
N GLU A 94 1.87 4.69 14.14
CA GLU A 94 3.01 3.78 14.08
C GLU A 94 3.23 3.22 12.66
N GLY A 95 2.14 2.96 11.95
CA GLY A 95 2.18 2.52 10.56
C GLY A 95 2.66 3.62 9.61
N LYS A 96 2.24 4.88 9.83
CA LYS A 96 2.72 6.05 9.06
C LYS A 96 4.21 6.26 9.24
N GLU A 97 4.71 6.19 10.48
CA GLU A 97 6.13 6.31 10.78
C GLU A 97 6.93 5.27 9.99
N LYS A 98 6.52 3.99 10.02
CA LYS A 98 7.17 2.92 9.25
C LYS A 98 7.05 3.13 7.75
N PHE A 99 5.90 3.59 7.27
CA PHE A 99 5.68 3.88 5.85
C PHE A 99 6.61 4.98 5.33
N VAL A 100 6.81 6.06 6.09
CA VAL A 100 7.75 7.13 5.76
C VAL A 100 9.20 6.63 5.82
N ALA A 101 9.55 5.89 6.88
CA ALA A 101 10.91 5.36 7.08
C ALA A 101 11.31 4.34 5.98
N ALA A 102 10.36 3.58 5.46
CA ALA A 102 10.55 2.58 4.41
C ALA A 102 10.38 3.14 2.98
N GLU A 103 10.48 4.47 2.80
CA GLU A 103 10.35 5.15 1.49
C GLU A 103 9.01 4.88 0.77
N GLY A 104 7.96 4.62 1.52
CA GLY A 104 6.62 4.35 0.96
C GLY A 104 6.03 5.54 0.22
N VAL A 105 6.33 6.77 0.66
CA VAL A 105 5.91 8.00 -0.02
C VAL A 105 6.57 8.10 -1.39
N GLU A 106 7.87 7.85 -1.48
CA GLU A 106 8.64 7.87 -2.72
C GLU A 106 8.13 6.82 -3.70
N LEU A 107 7.89 5.59 -3.22
CA LEU A 107 7.33 4.53 -4.04
C LEU A 107 5.97 4.93 -4.61
N ALA A 108 5.08 5.47 -3.78
CA ALA A 108 3.78 5.94 -4.22
C ALA A 108 3.90 7.08 -5.25
N LEU A 109 4.80 8.04 -5.06
CA LEU A 109 5.06 9.12 -6.02
C LEU A 109 5.62 8.61 -7.36
N ILE A 110 6.46 7.57 -7.34
CA ILE A 110 6.94 6.91 -8.57
C ILE A 110 5.75 6.26 -9.29
N MET A 111 4.90 5.54 -8.58
CA MET A 111 3.69 4.93 -9.15
C MET A 111 2.73 5.97 -9.74
N LEU A 112 2.61 7.16 -9.12
CA LEU A 112 1.80 8.25 -9.68
C LEU A 112 2.38 8.81 -10.99
N ARG A 113 3.69 8.82 -11.14
CA ARG A 113 4.38 9.32 -12.34
C ARG A 113 4.39 8.29 -13.46
N GLU A 114 4.79 7.06 -13.15
CA GLU A 114 5.15 6.02 -14.12
C GLU A 114 4.10 4.90 -14.22
N GLY A 115 3.32 4.67 -13.15
CA GLY A 115 2.35 3.58 -13.08
C GLY A 115 1.14 3.80 -13.99
N LYS A 116 0.46 2.70 -14.29
CA LYS A 116 -0.84 2.69 -14.98
C LYS A 116 -1.93 2.21 -14.03
N MET A 117 -2.04 0.91 -13.78
CA MET A 117 -2.99 0.34 -12.82
C MET A 117 -2.67 0.70 -11.37
N SER A 118 -1.38 0.82 -11.02
CA SER A 118 -0.95 1.25 -9.70
C SER A 118 -1.25 2.72 -9.38
N LYS A 119 -1.39 3.57 -10.41
CA LYS A 119 -1.60 5.03 -10.23
C LYS A 119 -2.81 5.40 -9.36
N PRO A 120 -4.04 4.96 -9.66
CA PRO A 120 -5.20 5.30 -8.81
C PRO A 120 -5.08 4.72 -7.40
N ARG A 121 -4.47 3.55 -7.25
CA ARG A 121 -4.25 2.90 -5.95
C ARG A 121 -3.23 3.67 -5.10
N ALA A 122 -2.13 4.09 -5.70
CA ALA A 122 -1.11 4.92 -5.04
C ALA A 122 -1.67 6.29 -4.63
N LEU A 123 -2.53 6.90 -5.45
CA LEU A 123 -3.20 8.15 -5.09
C LEU A 123 -4.09 7.97 -3.86
N ARG A 124 -4.92 6.92 -3.85
CA ARG A 124 -5.79 6.59 -2.71
C ARG A 124 -4.97 6.30 -1.45
N LEU A 125 -3.87 5.56 -1.57
CA LEU A 125 -2.97 5.29 -0.46
C LEU A 125 -2.40 6.58 0.15
N LEU A 126 -1.88 7.50 -0.69
CA LEU A 126 -1.36 8.77 -0.22
C LEU A 126 -2.45 9.65 0.41
N ASP A 127 -3.65 9.68 -0.17
CA ASP A 127 -4.79 10.39 0.39
C ASP A 127 -5.10 9.91 1.82
N HIS A 128 -5.23 8.60 2.01
CA HIS A 128 -5.42 8.01 3.35
C HIS A 128 -4.24 8.27 4.30
N ALA A 129 -3.01 8.22 3.80
CA ALA A 129 -1.83 8.42 4.62
C ALA A 129 -1.68 9.89 5.10
N VAL A 130 -2.12 10.85 4.29
CA VAL A 130 -2.08 12.29 4.64
C VAL A 130 -3.24 12.69 5.56
N LEU A 131 -4.36 11.97 5.55
CA LEU A 131 -5.54 12.24 6.38
C LEU A 131 -5.24 12.05 7.88
N SER A 132 -4.57 13.05 8.47
CA SER A 132 -4.42 13.15 9.92
C SER A 132 -4.25 14.61 10.30
N THR A 133 -4.99 15.05 11.31
CA THR A 133 -4.89 16.41 11.83
C THR A 133 -3.74 16.56 12.84
N GLN A 134 -3.17 15.46 13.31
CA GLN A 134 -2.16 15.45 14.38
C GLN A 134 -0.76 15.07 13.90
N ASP A 135 -0.64 14.42 12.74
CA ASP A 135 0.63 13.95 12.20
C ASP A 135 0.79 14.39 10.74
N ASN A 136 1.73 15.28 10.49
CA ASN A 136 2.05 15.84 9.19
C ASN A 136 3.25 15.15 8.50
N SER A 137 3.79 14.08 9.07
CA SER A 137 5.02 13.43 8.59
C SER A 137 4.94 13.02 7.13
N VAL A 138 3.83 12.40 6.72
CA VAL A 138 3.60 11.99 5.32
C VAL A 138 3.49 13.20 4.41
N ALA A 139 2.76 14.25 4.81
CA ALA A 139 2.60 15.48 4.02
C ALA A 139 3.95 16.19 3.83
N LEU A 140 4.74 16.32 4.90
CA LEU A 140 6.10 16.88 4.83
C LEU A 140 6.99 16.05 3.90
N ARG A 141 6.94 14.71 4.00
CA ARG A 141 7.71 13.84 3.13
C ARG A 141 7.30 13.95 1.66
N VAL A 142 6.01 14.13 1.37
CA VAL A 142 5.53 14.42 0.00
C VAL A 142 6.14 15.71 -0.55
N VAL A 143 6.24 16.75 0.27
CA VAL A 143 6.88 18.03 -0.13
C VAL A 143 8.37 17.84 -0.38
N GLU A 144 9.10 17.22 0.55
CA GLU A 144 10.54 16.93 0.47
C GLU A 144 10.90 16.08 -0.76
N ALA A 145 10.06 15.08 -1.08
CA ALA A 145 10.21 14.21 -2.25
C ALA A 145 9.74 14.87 -3.57
N ALA A 146 9.52 16.20 -3.58
CA ALA A 146 9.03 16.96 -4.74
C ALA A 146 7.70 16.41 -5.32
N GLY A 147 6.84 15.85 -4.47
CA GLY A 147 5.56 15.25 -4.84
C GLY A 147 4.51 16.26 -5.30
N LEU A 148 4.56 17.51 -4.83
CA LEU A 148 3.57 18.54 -5.17
C LEU A 148 3.44 18.74 -6.68
N LYS A 149 4.56 18.79 -7.41
CA LYS A 149 4.52 18.93 -8.88
C LYS A 149 3.74 17.78 -9.55
N THR A 150 3.88 16.56 -9.05
CA THR A 150 3.17 15.38 -9.55
C THR A 150 1.68 15.49 -9.27
N LEU A 151 1.30 15.80 -8.04
CA LEU A 151 -0.09 15.91 -7.61
C LEU A 151 -0.82 17.05 -8.31
N PHE A 152 -0.26 18.27 -8.34
CA PHE A 152 -0.84 19.40 -9.05
C PHE A 152 -0.91 19.15 -10.55
N GLY A 153 0.12 18.50 -11.14
CA GLY A 153 0.09 18.16 -12.56
C GLY A 153 -1.06 17.20 -12.91
N MET A 154 -1.38 16.25 -12.04
CA MET A 154 -2.54 15.36 -12.22
C MET A 154 -3.85 16.12 -12.09
N PHE A 155 -3.98 16.98 -11.08
CA PHE A 155 -5.15 17.81 -10.86
C PHE A 155 -5.43 18.73 -12.07
N MET A 156 -4.42 19.44 -12.54
CA MET A 156 -4.54 20.39 -13.68
C MET A 156 -4.89 19.70 -15.01
N LYS A 157 -4.38 18.49 -15.25
CA LYS A 157 -4.76 17.70 -16.44
C LYS A 157 -6.23 17.29 -16.43
N LYS A 158 -6.77 16.94 -15.27
CA LYS A 158 -8.18 16.56 -15.13
C LYS A 158 -9.12 17.74 -15.38
N VAL A 159 -8.75 18.94 -14.94
CA VAL A 159 -9.52 20.15 -15.20
C VAL A 159 -9.55 20.50 -16.71
N ARG A 160 -8.43 20.35 -17.42
CA ARG A 160 -8.39 20.60 -18.89
C ARG A 160 -9.27 19.64 -19.69
N LEU A 161 -9.45 18.40 -19.26
CA LEU A 161 -10.31 17.42 -19.94
C LEU A 161 -11.80 17.67 -19.69
N SER A 162 -12.16 18.49 -18.70
CA SER A 162 -13.56 18.81 -18.39
C SER A 162 -14.09 20.05 -19.17
N TYR A 163 -13.23 20.75 -19.87
CA TYR A 163 -13.58 21.97 -20.65
C TYR A 163 -13.53 21.79 -22.18
N ASN A 164 -13.32 20.54 -22.66
CA ASN A 164 -13.43 20.18 -24.07
C ASN A 164 -14.64 19.24 -24.27
#